data_ae738a8bebf2e69916da4c25fd9bba91
#
_entry.id   ae738a8bebf2e69916da4c25fd9bba91
#
_cell.length_a   1.000
_cell.length_b   1.000
_cell.length_c   1.000
_cell.angle_alpha   90.00
_cell.angle_beta   90.00
_cell.angle_gamma   90.00
#
_symmetry.space_group_name_H-M   'P 1'
#
loop_
_entity.id
_entity.type
_entity.pdbx_description
1 polymer ?
#
loop_
_entity_poly.entity_id
_entity_poly.type
_entity_poly.pdbx_seq_one_letter_code
_entity_poly.pdbx_strand_id
1 'polypeptide(L)'
;MQGGKVVNCAGLAETGEEVPEGWSLPSSIAEVGAAFPNWHPDATGLIAQAHSVIKWGLYDRKPLARWSEGRVTLLGDAAHAMLPFLGMGAAMAIEDGWALARSLALEPDLAAALSRYEAARHSRCETMQTMSRRQGEMTQAMDPDTLVPSAVPMANQDLMGFNPVRAGV
;
A
#
# COMPACT_ATOMS: atom_id res chain seq x y z
N MET A 1 13.31 10.80 11.97
CA MET A 1 14.18 9.62 12.12
C MET A 1 15.42 10.01 12.92
N GLN A 2 16.17 9.08 13.48
CA GLN A 2 17.42 9.32 14.23
C GLN A 2 17.35 10.45 15.26
N GLY A 3 16.33 10.47 16.11
CA GLY A 3 16.15 11.49 17.14
C GLY A 3 15.93 12.92 16.61
N GLY A 4 15.27 13.05 15.48
CA GLY A 4 14.97 14.34 14.85
C GLY A 4 16.08 14.91 13.95
N LYS A 5 17.19 14.19 13.79
CA LYS A 5 18.32 14.64 12.95
C LYS A 5 18.13 14.39 11.46
N VAL A 6 17.20 13.49 11.09
CA VAL A 6 16.92 13.15 9.69
C VAL A 6 15.43 13.25 9.45
N VAL A 7 15.05 13.97 8.41
CA VAL A 7 13.69 14.07 7.89
C VAL A 7 13.63 13.24 6.60
N ASN A 8 12.61 12.42 6.47
CA ASN A 8 12.26 11.72 5.23
C ASN A 8 10.95 12.32 4.72
N CYS A 9 10.96 12.78 3.47
CA CYS A 9 9.78 13.31 2.81
C CYS A 9 9.41 12.37 1.65
N ALA A 10 8.15 12.00 1.55
CA ALA A 10 7.58 11.30 0.42
C ALA A 10 6.50 12.18 -0.20
N GLY A 11 6.67 12.56 -1.45
CA GLY A 11 5.70 13.30 -2.24
C GLY A 11 5.08 12.39 -3.30
N LEU A 12 3.79 12.54 -3.55
CA LEU A 12 3.05 11.82 -4.58
C LEU A 12 2.56 12.84 -5.60
N ALA A 13 2.91 12.63 -6.86
CA ALA A 13 2.49 13.49 -7.96
C ALA A 13 1.92 12.65 -9.09
N GLU A 14 0.82 13.10 -9.66
CA GLU A 14 0.32 12.60 -10.94
C GLU A 14 1.11 13.27 -12.08
N THR A 15 1.85 12.47 -12.84
CA THR A 15 2.67 13.02 -13.93
C THR A 15 2.05 12.79 -15.31
N GLY A 16 1.07 11.91 -15.43
CA GLY A 16 0.53 11.48 -16.73
C GLY A 16 1.53 10.70 -17.57
N GLU A 17 2.75 10.49 -17.10
CA GLU A 17 3.81 9.77 -17.77
C GLU A 17 3.94 8.36 -17.20
N GLU A 18 4.18 7.38 -18.06
CA GLU A 18 4.49 6.02 -17.64
C GLU A 18 5.91 5.99 -17.07
N VAL A 19 6.02 5.68 -15.78
CA VAL A 19 7.30 5.56 -15.08
C VAL A 19 7.72 4.09 -15.14
N PRO A 20 8.97 3.77 -15.50
CA PRO A 20 9.45 2.38 -15.46
C PRO A 20 9.27 1.74 -14.08
N GLU A 21 8.99 0.44 -14.05
CA GLU A 21 8.94 -0.30 -12.80
C GLU A 21 10.33 -0.28 -12.12
N GLY A 22 10.35 -0.01 -10.82
CA GLY A 22 11.58 0.03 -10.04
C GLY A 22 11.40 0.78 -8.72
N TRP A 23 12.17 0.38 -7.71
CA TRP A 23 12.07 0.95 -6.36
C TRP A 23 13.02 2.15 -6.12
N SER A 24 13.97 2.40 -7.02
CA SER A 24 15.02 3.40 -6.79
C SER A 24 15.48 4.01 -8.10
N LEU A 25 14.56 4.54 -8.88
CA LEU A 25 14.91 5.27 -10.10
C LEU A 25 15.63 6.57 -9.72
N PRO A 26 16.70 6.94 -10.43
CA PRO A 26 17.35 8.22 -10.22
C PRO A 26 16.38 9.39 -10.39
N SER A 27 16.50 10.40 -9.55
CA SER A 27 15.78 11.65 -9.66
C SER A 27 16.70 12.81 -9.20
N SER A 28 16.24 14.03 -9.39
CA SER A 28 16.96 15.22 -8.95
C SER A 28 16.07 16.13 -8.10
N ILE A 29 16.71 16.97 -7.27
CA ILE A 29 15.99 17.99 -6.48
C ILE A 29 15.20 18.93 -7.41
N ALA A 30 15.76 19.26 -8.56
CA ALA A 30 15.09 20.10 -9.55
C ALA A 30 13.82 19.43 -10.12
N GLU A 31 13.89 18.13 -10.42
CA GLU A 31 12.74 17.35 -10.91
C GLU A 31 11.64 17.29 -9.86
N VAL A 32 11.99 17.00 -8.59
CA VAL A 32 11.02 16.99 -7.51
C VAL A 32 10.43 18.37 -7.25
N GLY A 33 11.26 19.43 -7.26
CA GLY A 33 10.79 20.81 -7.13
C GLY A 33 9.81 21.22 -8.23
N ALA A 34 10.03 20.77 -9.45
CA ALA A 34 9.15 21.02 -10.59
C ALA A 34 7.81 20.28 -10.47
N ALA A 35 7.76 19.14 -9.78
CA ALA A 35 6.51 18.41 -9.54
C ALA A 35 5.59 19.10 -8.49
N PHE A 36 6.15 20.01 -7.68
CA PHE A 36 5.39 20.70 -6.61
C PHE A 36 5.57 22.23 -6.64
N PRO A 37 5.27 22.90 -7.79
CA PRO A 37 5.69 24.30 -8.03
C PRO A 37 5.00 25.32 -7.10
N ASN A 38 3.83 25.03 -6.62
CA ASN A 38 3.01 25.98 -5.84
C ASN A 38 2.84 25.57 -4.37
N TRP A 39 3.69 24.71 -3.89
CA TRP A 39 3.61 24.26 -2.51
C TRP A 39 4.17 25.31 -1.54
N HIS A 40 3.73 25.26 -0.28
CA HIS A 40 4.18 26.16 0.77
C HIS A 40 5.72 26.22 0.84
N PRO A 41 6.32 27.41 1.09
CA PRO A 41 7.79 27.58 1.14
C PRO A 41 8.51 26.62 2.10
N ASP A 42 7.87 26.23 3.21
CA ASP A 42 8.46 25.26 4.14
C ASP A 42 8.62 23.88 3.49
N ALA A 43 7.63 23.44 2.70
CA ALA A 43 7.69 22.16 2.01
C ALA A 43 8.75 22.18 0.90
N THR A 44 8.76 23.22 0.06
CA THR A 44 9.77 23.37 -1.01
C THR A 44 11.17 23.59 -0.43
N GLY A 45 11.29 24.26 0.71
CA GLY A 45 12.53 24.42 1.46
C GLY A 45 13.09 23.09 2.00
N LEU A 46 12.24 22.18 2.43
CA LEU A 46 12.66 20.81 2.81
C LEU A 46 13.15 20.01 1.59
N ILE A 47 12.45 20.10 0.46
CA ILE A 47 12.86 19.46 -0.79
C ILE A 47 14.25 19.99 -1.22
N ALA A 48 14.46 21.29 -1.19
CA ALA A 48 15.71 21.91 -1.59
C ALA A 48 16.92 21.49 -0.73
N GLN A 49 16.70 21.06 0.50
CA GLN A 49 17.75 20.60 1.42
C GLN A 49 17.97 19.08 1.37
N ALA A 50 17.30 18.36 0.48
CA ALA A 50 17.46 16.91 0.38
C ALA A 50 18.89 16.54 -0.04
N HIS A 51 19.48 15.54 0.64
CA HIS A 51 20.80 15.03 0.29
C HIS A 51 20.74 13.99 -0.86
N SER A 52 19.63 13.29 -0.96
CA SER A 52 19.39 12.29 -2.00
C SER A 52 17.90 12.23 -2.32
N VAL A 53 17.61 11.97 -3.56
CA VAL A 53 16.24 11.85 -4.09
C VAL A 53 16.15 10.61 -4.96
N ILE A 54 15.10 9.84 -4.77
CA ILE A 54 14.74 8.72 -5.62
C ILE A 54 13.27 8.87 -6.02
N LYS A 55 12.89 8.28 -7.12
CA LYS A 55 11.49 8.16 -7.54
C LYS A 55 11.15 6.71 -7.86
N TRP A 56 9.88 6.38 -7.79
CA TRP A 56 9.33 5.11 -8.25
C TRP A 56 7.91 5.29 -8.74
N GLY A 57 7.51 4.46 -9.70
CA GLY A 57 6.13 4.42 -10.16
C GLY A 57 5.22 3.77 -9.13
N LEU A 58 4.04 4.35 -8.94
CA LEU A 58 2.98 3.72 -8.18
C LEU A 58 2.03 3.04 -9.17
N TYR A 59 1.90 1.73 -9.03
CA TYR A 59 1.04 0.93 -9.90
C TYR A 59 -0.12 0.38 -9.10
N ASP A 60 -1.30 0.58 -9.62
CA ASP A 60 -2.50 -0.06 -9.11
C ASP A 60 -2.83 -1.28 -9.96
N ARG A 61 -3.15 -2.38 -9.29
CA ARG A 61 -3.53 -3.63 -9.94
C ARG A 61 -4.93 -4.03 -9.49
N LYS A 62 -5.72 -4.51 -10.43
CA LYS A 62 -7.02 -5.10 -10.08
C LYS A 62 -6.80 -6.33 -9.20
N PRO A 63 -7.68 -6.57 -8.22
CA PRO A 63 -7.64 -7.79 -7.43
C PRO A 63 -7.57 -9.04 -8.32
N LEU A 64 -6.69 -9.96 -7.98
CA LEU A 64 -6.60 -11.24 -8.66
C LEU A 64 -7.78 -12.12 -8.22
N ALA A 65 -8.41 -12.79 -9.17
CA ALA A 65 -9.52 -13.70 -8.86
C ALA A 65 -9.06 -14.95 -8.10
N ARG A 66 -7.78 -15.29 -8.18
CA ARG A 66 -7.20 -16.49 -7.55
C ARG A 66 -5.72 -16.30 -7.29
N TRP A 67 -5.24 -16.79 -6.16
CA TRP A 67 -3.84 -16.68 -5.74
C TRP A 67 -3.08 -18.01 -5.80
N SER A 68 -3.80 -19.12 -5.75
CA SER A 68 -3.23 -20.47 -5.66
C SER A 68 -3.46 -21.27 -6.92
N GLU A 69 -2.42 -21.97 -7.38
CA GLU A 69 -2.50 -22.93 -8.48
C GLU A 69 -1.53 -24.09 -8.23
N GLY A 70 -2.09 -25.32 -8.16
CA GLY A 70 -1.34 -26.53 -7.90
C GLY A 70 -0.62 -26.46 -6.54
N ARG A 71 0.70 -26.35 -6.54
CA ARG A 71 1.54 -26.29 -5.33
C ARG A 71 2.11 -24.87 -5.08
N VAL A 72 1.62 -23.87 -5.79
CA VAL A 72 2.10 -22.50 -5.72
C VAL A 72 0.99 -21.59 -5.21
N THR A 73 1.32 -20.67 -4.33
CA THR A 73 0.42 -19.58 -3.91
C THR A 73 1.18 -18.27 -3.86
N LEU A 74 0.44 -17.18 -4.02
CA LEU A 74 0.94 -15.81 -3.90
C LEU A 74 0.62 -15.28 -2.50
N LEU A 75 1.42 -14.33 -2.02
CA LEU A 75 1.16 -13.57 -0.79
C LEU A 75 1.75 -12.15 -0.89
N GLY A 76 1.29 -11.26 -0.05
CA GLY A 76 1.76 -9.87 -0.03
C GLY A 76 1.56 -9.16 -1.37
N ASP A 77 2.49 -8.31 -1.77
CA ASP A 77 2.40 -7.53 -3.01
C ASP A 77 2.30 -8.39 -4.28
N ALA A 78 2.78 -9.64 -4.25
CA ALA A 78 2.60 -10.56 -5.37
C ALA A 78 1.12 -10.93 -5.58
N ALA A 79 0.31 -10.99 -4.52
CA ALA A 79 -1.10 -11.33 -4.57
C ALA A 79 -1.99 -10.07 -4.65
N HIS A 80 -1.65 -9.02 -3.92
CA HIS A 80 -2.52 -7.86 -3.70
C HIS A 80 -1.74 -6.56 -3.56
N ALA A 81 -0.83 -6.27 -4.51
CA ALA A 81 -0.18 -4.95 -4.58
C ALA A 81 -1.24 -3.84 -4.46
N MET A 82 -0.98 -2.88 -3.58
CA MET A 82 -1.93 -1.79 -3.30
C MET A 82 -1.21 -0.45 -3.24
N LEU A 83 -1.95 0.61 -3.55
CA LEU A 83 -1.45 1.97 -3.39
C LEU A 83 -1.15 2.28 -1.91
N PRO A 84 -0.18 3.15 -1.60
CA PRO A 84 0.30 3.34 -0.22
C PRO A 84 -0.61 4.19 0.66
N PHE A 85 -1.75 4.64 0.18
CA PHE A 85 -2.59 5.66 0.82
C PHE A 85 -3.18 5.27 2.18
N LEU A 86 -3.30 3.98 2.48
CA LEU A 86 -3.70 3.48 3.80
C LEU A 86 -2.53 2.97 4.63
N GLY A 87 -1.33 2.83 4.05
CA GLY A 87 -0.16 2.28 4.73
C GLY A 87 -0.29 0.81 5.16
N MET A 88 -1.21 0.05 4.56
CA MET A 88 -1.59 -1.29 5.03
C MET A 88 -0.90 -2.45 4.31
N GLY A 89 -0.13 -2.20 3.23
CA GLY A 89 0.48 -3.28 2.43
C GLY A 89 1.32 -4.25 3.27
N ALA A 90 2.26 -3.72 4.06
CA ALA A 90 3.10 -4.54 4.93
C ALA A 90 2.30 -5.31 6.00
N ALA A 91 1.26 -4.70 6.58
CA ALA A 91 0.40 -5.36 7.54
C ALA A 91 -0.35 -6.52 6.90
N MET A 92 -0.89 -6.35 5.69
CA MET A 92 -1.55 -7.41 4.94
C MET A 92 -0.60 -8.59 4.65
N ALA A 93 0.63 -8.30 4.24
CA ALA A 93 1.63 -9.33 3.98
C ALA A 93 2.02 -10.13 5.26
N ILE A 94 2.09 -9.47 6.42
CA ILE A 94 2.33 -10.13 7.71
C ILE A 94 1.13 -11.02 8.10
N GLU A 95 -0.09 -10.53 7.92
CA GLU A 95 -1.30 -11.32 8.14
C GLU A 95 -1.36 -12.55 7.21
N ASP A 96 -0.94 -12.41 5.95
CA ASP A 96 -0.86 -13.51 4.99
C ASP A 96 0.12 -14.58 5.46
N GLY A 97 1.31 -14.18 5.91
CA GLY A 97 2.31 -15.11 6.43
C GLY A 97 1.77 -15.94 7.61
N TRP A 98 1.05 -15.28 8.51
CA TRP A 98 0.36 -15.97 9.61
C TRP A 98 -0.70 -16.94 9.10
N ALA A 99 -1.61 -16.48 8.24
CA ALA A 99 -2.72 -17.27 7.73
C ALA A 99 -2.23 -18.49 6.93
N LEU A 100 -1.19 -18.32 6.10
CA LEU A 100 -0.59 -19.42 5.34
C LEU A 100 0.06 -20.46 6.27
N ALA A 101 0.87 -20.01 7.24
CA ALA A 101 1.51 -20.89 8.20
C ALA A 101 0.46 -21.68 9.02
N ARG A 102 -0.60 -21.01 9.44
CA ARG A 102 -1.70 -21.64 10.17
C ARG A 102 -2.46 -22.65 9.33
N SER A 103 -2.74 -22.33 8.06
CA SER A 103 -3.42 -23.23 7.13
C SER A 103 -2.60 -24.49 6.87
N LEU A 104 -1.30 -24.34 6.65
CA LEU A 104 -0.37 -25.48 6.49
C LEU A 104 -0.27 -26.36 7.75
N ALA A 105 -0.42 -25.77 8.93
CA ALA A 105 -0.37 -26.54 10.18
C ALA A 105 -1.68 -27.31 10.47
N LEU A 106 -2.81 -26.83 9.95
CA LEU A 106 -4.13 -27.41 10.19
C LEU A 106 -4.55 -28.44 9.16
N GLU A 107 -4.11 -28.27 7.92
CA GLU A 107 -4.52 -29.10 6.79
C GLU A 107 -3.36 -30.00 6.35
N PRO A 108 -3.51 -31.34 6.45
CA PRO A 108 -2.47 -32.29 5.99
C PRO A 108 -2.27 -32.27 4.47
N ASP A 109 -3.33 -31.98 3.73
CA ASP A 109 -3.28 -31.87 2.27
C ASP A 109 -2.89 -30.46 1.85
N LEU A 110 -1.85 -30.35 1.01
CA LEU A 110 -1.35 -29.06 0.55
C LEU A 110 -2.40 -28.23 -0.20
N ALA A 111 -3.18 -28.88 -1.08
CA ALA A 111 -4.20 -28.15 -1.87
C ALA A 111 -5.29 -27.60 -0.96
N ALA A 112 -5.73 -28.38 0.04
CA ALA A 112 -6.68 -27.92 1.05
C ALA A 112 -6.09 -26.77 1.89
N ALA A 113 -4.82 -26.84 2.29
CA ALA A 113 -4.15 -25.78 3.03
C ALA A 113 -4.09 -24.47 2.24
N LEU A 114 -3.72 -24.52 0.96
CA LEU A 114 -3.66 -23.33 0.11
C LEU A 114 -5.05 -22.75 -0.15
N SER A 115 -6.07 -23.58 -0.37
CA SER A 115 -7.46 -23.12 -0.50
C SER A 115 -7.97 -22.47 0.77
N ARG A 116 -7.64 -23.02 1.95
CA ARG A 116 -7.98 -22.42 3.25
C ARG A 116 -7.34 -21.05 3.43
N TYR A 117 -6.06 -20.93 3.13
CA TYR A 117 -5.32 -19.66 3.19
C TYR A 117 -5.98 -18.61 2.31
N GLU A 118 -6.19 -18.93 1.03
CA GLU A 118 -6.79 -18.00 0.07
C GLU A 118 -8.20 -17.57 0.50
N ALA A 119 -9.05 -18.48 0.92
CA ALA A 119 -10.40 -18.18 1.42
C ALA A 119 -10.39 -17.26 2.64
N ALA A 120 -9.41 -17.42 3.52
CA ALA A 120 -9.29 -16.59 4.72
C ALA A 120 -8.81 -15.16 4.43
N ARG A 121 -8.09 -14.95 3.32
CA ARG A 121 -7.37 -13.68 3.06
C ARG A 121 -7.93 -12.86 1.91
N HIS A 122 -8.42 -13.52 0.86
CA HIS A 122 -8.76 -12.90 -0.41
C HIS A 122 -9.69 -11.70 -0.27
N SER A 123 -10.86 -11.89 0.33
CA SER A 123 -11.87 -10.81 0.48
C SER A 123 -11.37 -9.62 1.29
N ARG A 124 -10.58 -9.88 2.35
CA ARG A 124 -10.00 -8.80 3.15
C ARG A 124 -8.97 -7.99 2.37
N CYS A 125 -8.08 -8.65 1.64
CA CYS A 125 -7.07 -7.97 0.82
C CYS A 125 -7.71 -7.19 -0.34
N GLU A 126 -8.71 -7.74 -1.01
CA GLU A 126 -9.51 -7.04 -2.04
C GLU A 126 -10.17 -5.76 -1.48
N THR A 127 -10.74 -5.86 -0.28
CA THR A 127 -11.32 -4.71 0.41
C THR A 127 -10.26 -3.64 0.66
N MET A 128 -9.09 -4.03 1.17
CA MET A 128 -8.00 -3.08 1.47
C MET A 128 -7.42 -2.45 0.20
N GLN A 129 -7.25 -3.19 -0.90
CA GLN A 129 -6.86 -2.64 -2.21
C GLN A 129 -7.85 -1.58 -2.67
N THR A 130 -9.15 -1.90 -2.62
CA THR A 130 -10.23 -0.99 -3.06
C THR A 130 -10.28 0.27 -2.21
N MET A 131 -10.17 0.13 -0.89
CA MET A 131 -10.15 1.27 0.03
C MET A 131 -8.90 2.13 -0.16
N SER A 132 -7.74 1.53 -0.40
CA SER A 132 -6.51 2.27 -0.65
C SER A 132 -6.57 3.08 -1.94
N ARG A 133 -7.14 2.51 -3.01
CA ARG A 133 -7.40 3.23 -4.27
C ARG A 133 -8.33 4.43 -4.03
N ARG A 134 -9.46 4.19 -3.39
CA ARG A 134 -10.42 5.26 -3.07
C ARG A 134 -9.81 6.36 -2.22
N GLN A 135 -8.99 6.01 -1.24
CA GLN A 135 -8.27 7.00 -0.44
C GLN A 135 -7.32 7.84 -1.29
N GLY A 136 -6.65 7.23 -2.28
CA GLY A 136 -5.79 7.94 -3.24
C GLY A 136 -6.58 8.93 -4.07
N GLU A 137 -7.69 8.51 -4.66
CA GLU A 137 -8.59 9.37 -5.44
C GLU A 137 -9.07 10.56 -4.61
N MET A 138 -9.44 10.35 -3.36
CA MET A 138 -9.86 11.43 -2.46
C MET A 138 -8.72 12.37 -2.09
N THR A 139 -7.53 11.84 -1.82
CA THR A 139 -6.37 12.64 -1.38
C THR A 139 -5.79 13.47 -2.53
N GLN A 140 -5.92 12.99 -3.76
CA GLN A 140 -5.46 13.66 -4.98
C GLN A 140 -6.55 14.52 -5.64
N ALA A 141 -7.76 14.54 -5.10
CA ALA A 141 -8.81 15.46 -5.58
C ALA A 141 -8.32 16.91 -5.55
N MET A 142 -8.52 17.61 -6.66
CA MET A 142 -7.87 18.88 -6.99
C MET A 142 -8.24 20.06 -6.09
N ASP A 143 -9.25 19.94 -5.24
CA ASP A 143 -9.72 21.04 -4.39
C ASP A 143 -9.63 20.63 -2.91
N PRO A 144 -8.62 21.15 -2.18
CA PRO A 144 -8.47 20.89 -0.75
C PRO A 144 -9.66 21.33 0.09
N ASP A 145 -10.42 22.33 -0.36
CA ASP A 145 -11.58 22.84 0.37
C ASP A 145 -12.83 21.95 0.17
N THR A 146 -12.83 21.13 -0.87
CA THR A 146 -13.82 20.06 -1.07
C THR A 146 -13.46 18.76 -0.39
N LEU A 147 -12.24 18.64 0.11
CA LEU A 147 -11.85 17.60 1.05
C LEU A 147 -12.61 17.84 2.37
N VAL A 148 -13.92 17.71 2.30
CA VAL A 148 -14.66 17.39 3.53
C VAL A 148 -13.90 16.18 4.10
N PRO A 149 -13.54 16.20 5.40
CA PRO A 149 -13.19 15.00 6.11
C PRO A 149 -14.44 14.11 6.23
N SER A 150 -15.04 13.77 5.11
CA SER A 150 -15.79 12.54 5.00
C SER A 150 -14.69 11.51 5.15
N ALA A 151 -14.23 11.43 6.41
CA ALA A 151 -13.61 10.27 6.86
C ALA A 151 -14.04 9.13 5.93
N VAL A 152 -13.15 8.58 5.12
CA VAL A 152 -13.24 7.13 4.96
C VAL A 152 -13.59 6.72 6.37
N PRO A 153 -14.78 6.18 6.62
CA PRO A 153 -15.12 5.90 7.98
C PRO A 153 -13.97 5.05 8.51
N MET A 154 -13.07 5.67 9.29
CA MET A 154 -12.14 4.96 10.17
C MET A 154 -12.96 4.10 11.13
N ALA A 155 -14.27 4.23 11.04
CA ALA A 155 -15.31 3.46 11.66
C ALA A 155 -15.34 1.98 11.31
N ASN A 156 -14.55 1.50 10.36
CA ASN A 156 -14.31 0.08 10.29
C ASN A 156 -13.09 -0.26 11.17
N GLN A 157 -13.21 0.01 12.48
CA GLN A 157 -12.25 -0.45 13.49
C GLN A 157 -11.95 -1.95 13.31
N ASP A 158 -12.92 -2.72 12.79
CA ASP A 158 -12.78 -4.13 12.45
C ASP A 158 -11.76 -4.38 11.33
N LEU A 159 -11.60 -3.46 10.37
CA LEU A 159 -10.61 -3.61 9.32
C LEU A 159 -9.20 -3.28 9.80
N MET A 160 -9.04 -2.21 10.57
CA MET A 160 -7.74 -1.76 11.08
C MET A 160 -7.32 -2.49 12.35
N GLY A 161 -8.29 -2.95 13.14
CA GLY A 161 -8.10 -3.73 14.37
C GLY A 161 -8.13 -5.24 14.17
N PHE A 162 -8.10 -5.72 12.93
CA PHE A 162 -8.13 -7.15 12.63
C PHE A 162 -6.96 -7.89 13.29
N ASN A 163 -7.28 -8.99 13.94
CA ASN A 163 -6.30 -9.88 14.55
C ASN A 163 -6.47 -11.29 13.98
N PRO A 164 -5.57 -11.76 13.10
CA PRO A 164 -5.70 -13.06 12.46
C PRO A 164 -5.70 -14.22 13.45
N VAL A 165 -5.05 -14.06 14.60
CA VAL A 165 -5.03 -15.08 15.68
C VAL A 165 -6.41 -15.28 16.28
N ARG A 166 -7.18 -14.19 16.45
CA ARG A 166 -8.53 -14.22 17.03
C ARG A 166 -9.60 -14.55 16.00
N ALA A 167 -9.35 -14.29 14.74
CA ALA A 167 -10.30 -14.54 13.66
C ALA A 167 -10.46 -16.03 13.29
N GLY A 168 -9.71 -16.92 13.92
CA GLY A 168 -9.85 -18.36 13.71
C GLY A 168 -9.31 -18.85 12.36
N VAL A 169 -8.44 -18.06 11.75
CA VAL A 169 -7.75 -18.42 10.49
C VAL A 169 -6.80 -19.58 10.72
#